data_d3fc775a260c92426b298124cd364587
#
_entry.id   d3fc775a260c92426b298124cd364587
#
_cell.length_a   1.000
_cell.length_b   1.000
_cell.length_c   1.000
_cell.angle_alpha   90.00
_cell.angle_beta   90.00
_cell.angle_gamma   90.00
#
_symmetry.space_group_name_H-M   'P 1'
#
loop_
_entity.id
_entity.type
_entity.pdbx_description
1 polymer ?
#
loop_
_entity_poly.entity_id
_entity_poly.type
_entity_poly.pdbx_seq_one_letter_code
_entity_poly.pdbx_strand_id
1 'polypeptide(L)'
;MKWKDFSKLIKFRLTFLVVFSASVTFLIGSKATGGPINWLHWGMLIVGGFLVTGAANCFNEIIEKDLDKLMKRTKDRPIPSGHMTTGQALILGLAMALAGTYLLGYLNLPTGLLSVFSILFYAFAYTPLKRISPIAVFVGAIPGALPPLIGYVAGFGKVDEVALIVFGIQFVWQFPHFWAIAWVVDDDYKLAGFRLLPTGKRDVGSAVFTFISTLILVPVSLLPTIYHYGGYWVGGVSLACSLVFLYLALMLLLKRDIPSARKLMFGSFFYLPVVQLMFLFDFLGK
;
A
#
# COMPACT_ATOMS: atom_id res chain seq x y z
N MET A 1 21.69 7.25 16.76
CA MET A 1 20.39 7.48 16.06
C MET A 1 19.30 7.62 17.12
N LYS A 2 18.51 8.71 17.07
CA LYS A 2 17.35 8.88 17.97
C LYS A 2 16.16 8.06 17.43
N TRP A 3 15.32 7.53 18.33
CA TRP A 3 14.10 6.79 17.95
C TRP A 3 13.19 7.57 16.98
N LYS A 4 13.09 8.86 17.18
CA LYS A 4 12.30 9.76 16.31
C LYS A 4 12.78 9.75 14.86
N ASP A 5 14.09 9.71 14.62
CA ASP A 5 14.68 9.70 13.29
C ASP A 5 14.47 8.33 12.62
N PHE A 6 14.66 7.25 13.37
CA PHE A 6 14.35 5.90 12.89
C PHE A 6 12.87 5.75 12.48
N SER A 7 11.95 6.17 13.35
CA SER A 7 10.51 6.12 13.08
C SER A 7 10.10 6.92 11.85
N LYS A 8 10.75 8.08 11.61
CA LYS A 8 10.53 8.88 10.39
C LYS A 8 11.09 8.19 9.16
N LEU A 9 12.31 7.63 9.23
CA LEU A 9 12.99 6.95 8.12
C LEU A 9 12.15 5.79 7.60
N ILE A 10 11.68 4.92 8.48
CA ILE A 10 10.84 3.78 8.11
C ILE A 10 9.38 4.16 7.83
N LYS A 11 9.01 5.45 7.99
CA LYS A 11 7.62 5.94 7.90
C LYS A 11 6.65 5.08 8.74
N PHE A 12 6.93 4.96 10.03
CA PHE A 12 6.32 3.98 10.95
C PHE A 12 4.79 3.85 10.79
N ARG A 13 4.04 4.95 10.69
CA ARG A 13 2.57 4.91 10.52
C ARG A 13 2.14 4.22 9.23
N LEU A 14 2.82 4.51 8.12
CA LEU A 14 2.56 3.86 6.83
C LEU A 14 2.94 2.38 6.89
N THR A 15 4.12 2.08 7.39
CA THR A 15 4.61 0.71 7.56
C THR A 15 3.67 -0.13 8.43
N PHE A 16 3.12 0.46 9.51
CA PHE A 16 2.12 -0.21 10.34
C PHE A 16 0.87 -0.61 9.52
N LEU A 17 0.32 0.28 8.70
CA LEU A 17 -0.86 -0.01 7.88
C LEU A 17 -0.58 -1.08 6.81
N VAL A 18 0.62 -1.06 6.23
CA VAL A 18 1.08 -2.06 5.27
C VAL A 18 1.17 -3.45 5.92
N VAL A 19 1.80 -3.52 7.11
CA VAL A 19 1.94 -4.77 7.87
C VAL A 19 0.60 -5.24 8.42
N PHE A 20 -0.29 -4.32 8.81
CA PHE A 20 -1.66 -4.66 9.20
C PHE A 20 -2.42 -5.37 8.07
N SER A 21 -2.35 -4.85 6.84
CA SER A 21 -2.96 -5.49 5.67
C SER A 21 -2.40 -6.92 5.44
N ALA A 22 -1.07 -7.09 5.48
CA ALA A 22 -0.44 -8.40 5.37
C ALA A 22 -0.83 -9.33 6.53
N SER A 23 -0.93 -8.80 7.75
CA SER A 23 -1.32 -9.55 8.93
C SER A 23 -2.75 -10.13 8.84
N VAL A 24 -3.70 -9.31 8.40
CA VAL A 24 -5.09 -9.74 8.20
C VAL A 24 -5.17 -10.85 7.14
N THR A 25 -4.48 -10.68 6.02
CA THR A 25 -4.52 -11.67 4.94
C THR A 25 -3.74 -12.93 5.26
N PHE A 26 -2.70 -12.86 6.12
CA PHE A 26 -2.06 -14.05 6.68
C PHE A 26 -3.08 -14.93 7.44
N LEU A 27 -3.92 -14.30 8.26
CA LEU A 27 -4.95 -15.03 9.01
C LEU A 27 -5.98 -15.67 8.06
N ILE A 28 -6.34 -15.00 6.97
CA ILE A 28 -7.19 -15.57 5.91
C ILE A 28 -6.49 -16.79 5.28
N GLY A 29 -5.22 -16.65 4.88
CA GLY A 29 -4.43 -17.76 4.30
C GLY A 29 -4.29 -18.93 5.27
N SER A 30 -4.02 -18.68 6.55
CA SER A 30 -3.95 -19.73 7.57
C SER A 30 -5.30 -20.44 7.77
N LYS A 31 -6.43 -19.73 7.75
CA LYS A 31 -7.77 -20.34 7.79
C LYS A 31 -8.02 -21.23 6.55
N ALA A 32 -7.56 -20.82 5.39
CA ALA A 32 -7.71 -21.56 4.15
C ALA A 32 -7.02 -22.94 4.17
N THR A 33 -6.00 -23.14 5.04
CA THR A 33 -5.36 -24.46 5.20
C THR A 33 -6.21 -25.45 6.00
N GLY A 34 -7.24 -24.99 6.70
CA GLY A 34 -8.04 -25.81 7.64
C GLY A 34 -7.30 -26.17 8.93
N GLY A 35 -6.04 -25.80 9.08
CA GLY A 35 -5.21 -26.08 10.25
C GLY A 35 -5.22 -24.96 11.30
N PRO A 36 -4.55 -25.17 12.46
CA PRO A 36 -4.38 -24.15 13.49
C PRO A 36 -3.45 -23.03 12.99
N ILE A 37 -3.71 -21.79 13.46
CA ILE A 37 -2.86 -20.65 13.15
C ILE A 37 -1.49 -20.84 13.82
N ASN A 38 -0.43 -20.76 13.03
CA ASN A 38 0.94 -20.72 13.56
C ASN A 38 1.30 -19.28 13.97
N TRP A 39 1.14 -18.97 15.27
CA TRP A 39 1.40 -17.63 15.82
C TRP A 39 2.86 -17.20 15.71
N LEU A 40 3.81 -18.15 15.68
CA LEU A 40 5.22 -17.85 15.46
C LEU A 40 5.42 -17.33 14.01
N HIS A 41 4.85 -18.01 13.03
CA HIS A 41 4.90 -17.57 11.63
C HIS A 41 4.22 -16.19 11.44
N TRP A 42 3.09 -15.98 12.12
CA TRP A 42 2.43 -14.67 12.14
C TRP A 42 3.32 -13.56 12.72
N GLY A 43 4.01 -13.83 13.84
CA GLY A 43 4.99 -12.94 14.42
C GLY A 43 6.17 -12.65 13.47
N MET A 44 6.69 -13.68 12.80
CA MET A 44 7.75 -13.55 11.81
C MET A 44 7.31 -12.71 10.60
N LEU A 45 6.05 -12.87 10.15
CA LEU A 45 5.47 -12.01 9.10
C LEU A 45 5.44 -10.55 9.54
N ILE A 46 4.98 -10.26 10.76
CA ILE A 46 4.92 -8.87 11.27
C ILE A 46 6.31 -8.25 11.29
N VAL A 47 7.28 -8.92 11.93
CA VAL A 47 8.65 -8.39 12.04
C VAL A 47 9.28 -8.27 10.64
N GLY A 48 9.21 -9.32 9.82
CA GLY A 48 9.73 -9.33 8.46
C GLY A 48 9.08 -8.25 7.58
N GLY A 49 7.77 -8.08 7.68
CA GLY A 49 7.02 -7.06 6.97
C GLY A 49 7.43 -5.63 7.37
N PHE A 50 7.65 -5.37 8.67
CA PHE A 50 8.20 -4.09 9.14
C PHE A 50 9.59 -3.83 8.59
N LEU A 51 10.46 -4.84 8.57
CA LEU A 51 11.84 -4.72 8.07
C LEU A 51 11.85 -4.48 6.55
N VAL A 52 11.09 -5.25 5.77
CA VAL A 52 11.00 -5.13 4.31
C VAL A 52 10.43 -3.76 3.92
N THR A 53 9.33 -3.35 4.52
CA THR A 53 8.71 -2.04 4.22
C THR A 53 9.60 -0.89 4.70
N GLY A 54 10.25 -1.04 5.85
CA GLY A 54 11.22 -0.09 6.38
C GLY A 54 12.42 0.07 5.44
N ALA A 55 12.97 -1.02 4.92
CA ALA A 55 14.06 -1.01 3.94
C ALA A 55 13.65 -0.28 2.65
N ALA A 56 12.48 -0.60 2.10
CA ALA A 56 11.95 0.05 0.90
C ALA A 56 11.79 1.57 1.10
N ASN A 57 11.27 2.00 2.25
CA ASN A 57 11.14 3.42 2.61
C ASN A 57 12.49 4.10 2.79
N CYS A 58 13.46 3.40 3.38
CA CYS A 58 14.83 3.89 3.55
C CYS A 58 15.51 4.14 2.20
N PHE A 59 15.47 3.17 1.28
CA PHE A 59 16.02 3.34 -0.08
C PHE A 59 15.30 4.46 -0.85
N ASN A 60 13.97 4.57 -0.72
CA ASN A 60 13.23 5.69 -1.30
C ASN A 60 13.74 7.05 -0.79
N GLU A 61 13.97 7.20 0.52
CA GLU A 61 14.47 8.46 1.09
C GLU A 61 15.91 8.77 0.64
N ILE A 62 16.76 7.74 0.49
CA ILE A 62 18.12 7.88 -0.06
C ILE A 62 18.06 8.42 -1.49
N ILE A 63 17.20 7.83 -2.34
CA ILE A 63 17.08 8.21 -3.77
C ILE A 63 16.49 9.62 -3.90
N GLU A 64 15.52 9.96 -3.07
CA GLU A 64 14.78 11.24 -3.13
C GLU A 64 15.38 12.35 -2.24
N LYS A 65 16.51 12.13 -1.56
CA LYS A 65 17.04 13.03 -0.52
C LYS A 65 17.12 14.51 -0.91
N ASP A 66 17.49 14.81 -2.15
CA ASP A 66 17.64 16.19 -2.63
C ASP A 66 16.28 16.78 -3.03
N LEU A 67 15.34 15.97 -3.50
CA LEU A 67 13.97 16.37 -3.79
C LEU A 67 13.17 16.60 -2.52
N ASP A 68 13.38 15.76 -1.53
CA ASP A 68 12.72 15.85 -0.23
C ASP A 68 13.03 17.18 0.49
N LYS A 69 14.20 17.78 0.25
CA LYS A 69 14.55 19.13 0.76
C LYS A 69 13.66 20.23 0.21
N LEU A 70 13.12 20.06 -1.00
CA LEU A 70 12.30 21.06 -1.67
C LEU A 70 10.86 21.08 -1.17
N MET A 71 10.37 19.97 -0.62
CA MET A 71 8.99 19.81 -0.20
C MET A 71 8.81 20.11 1.30
N LYS A 72 7.80 20.92 1.65
CA LYS A 72 7.49 21.28 3.04
C LYS A 72 7.25 20.06 3.94
N ARG A 73 6.62 19.02 3.38
CA ARG A 73 6.25 17.79 4.09
C ARG A 73 7.45 16.89 4.40
N THR A 74 8.52 16.93 3.61
CA THR A 74 9.60 15.94 3.66
C THR A 74 10.97 16.51 4.00
N LYS A 75 11.16 17.82 3.98
CA LYS A 75 12.43 18.49 4.33
C LYS A 75 12.97 18.12 5.72
N ASP A 76 12.09 17.77 6.67
CA ASP A 76 12.43 17.41 8.05
C ASP A 76 12.63 15.87 8.23
N ARG A 77 12.76 15.10 7.13
CA ARG A 77 13.16 13.70 7.17
C ARG A 77 14.62 13.56 7.60
N PRO A 78 15.03 12.41 8.15
CA PRO A 78 16.38 12.24 8.71
C PRO A 78 17.53 12.54 7.74
N ILE A 79 17.44 12.11 6.48
CA ILE A 79 18.52 12.32 5.49
C ILE A 79 18.49 13.77 4.96
N PRO A 80 17.37 14.32 4.47
CA PRO A 80 17.29 15.71 4.02
C PRO A 80 17.71 16.73 5.06
N SER A 81 17.36 16.51 6.34
CA SER A 81 17.67 17.41 7.46
C SER A 81 19.11 17.25 8.01
N GLY A 82 19.88 16.26 7.52
CA GLY A 82 21.24 16.00 8.00
C GLY A 82 21.34 15.24 9.32
N HIS A 83 20.21 14.77 9.90
CA HIS A 83 20.23 13.97 11.14
C HIS A 83 20.79 12.57 10.92
N MET A 84 20.83 12.10 9.67
CA MET A 84 21.40 10.82 9.27
C MET A 84 22.15 10.97 7.95
N THR A 85 23.34 10.37 7.85
CA THR A 85 24.08 10.32 6.59
C THR A 85 23.48 9.28 5.64
N THR A 86 23.68 9.47 4.34
CA THR A 86 23.26 8.49 3.30
C THR A 86 23.89 7.13 3.54
N GLY A 87 25.19 7.09 4.00
CA GLY A 87 25.87 5.82 4.31
C GLY A 87 25.23 5.07 5.49
N GLN A 88 24.90 5.79 6.58
CA GLN A 88 24.21 5.18 7.73
C GLN A 88 22.83 4.62 7.32
N ALA A 89 22.06 5.38 6.53
CA ALA A 89 20.78 4.95 6.01
C ALA A 89 20.92 3.72 5.09
N LEU A 90 21.94 3.69 4.23
CA LEU A 90 22.21 2.56 3.33
C LEU A 90 22.51 1.28 4.11
N ILE A 91 23.42 1.33 5.10
CA ILE A 91 23.76 0.17 5.95
C ILE A 91 22.51 -0.35 6.67
N LEU A 92 21.72 0.56 7.26
CA LEU A 92 20.49 0.19 7.95
C LEU A 92 19.44 -0.40 7.00
N GLY A 93 19.26 0.21 5.82
CA GLY A 93 18.34 -0.27 4.79
C GLY A 93 18.72 -1.67 4.29
N LEU A 94 20.01 -1.92 4.06
CA LEU A 94 20.51 -3.25 3.66
C LEU A 94 20.31 -4.28 4.78
N ALA A 95 20.63 -3.94 6.03
CA ALA A 95 20.42 -4.83 7.17
C ALA A 95 18.93 -5.21 7.32
N MET A 96 18.04 -4.22 7.23
CA MET A 96 16.59 -4.46 7.26
C MET A 96 16.11 -5.29 6.07
N ALA A 97 16.62 -5.03 4.84
CA ALA A 97 16.26 -5.82 3.66
C ALA A 97 16.67 -7.28 3.81
N LEU A 98 17.91 -7.55 4.20
CA LEU A 98 18.43 -8.91 4.38
C LEU A 98 17.69 -9.66 5.50
N ALA A 99 17.56 -9.06 6.67
CA ALA A 99 16.86 -9.70 7.79
C ALA A 99 15.37 -9.92 7.50
N GLY A 100 14.70 -8.93 6.90
CA GLY A 100 13.28 -9.02 6.58
C GLY A 100 12.98 -10.06 5.50
N THR A 101 13.76 -10.09 4.42
CA THR A 101 13.59 -11.09 3.34
C THR A 101 13.97 -12.50 3.80
N TYR A 102 14.96 -12.64 4.68
CA TYR A 102 15.28 -13.91 5.32
C TYR A 102 14.13 -14.43 6.17
N LEU A 103 13.55 -13.60 7.04
CA LEU A 103 12.41 -13.99 7.88
C LEU A 103 11.19 -14.40 7.04
N LEU A 104 10.88 -13.64 5.98
CA LEU A 104 9.76 -13.95 5.10
C LEU A 104 10.02 -15.17 4.22
N GLY A 105 11.26 -15.35 3.75
CA GLY A 105 11.70 -16.53 3.01
C GLY A 105 11.71 -17.82 3.84
N TYR A 106 11.94 -17.70 5.16
CA TYR A 106 11.83 -18.83 6.07
C TYR A 106 10.40 -19.38 6.16
N LEU A 107 9.37 -18.52 6.02
CA LEU A 107 7.98 -18.97 6.01
C LEU A 107 7.69 -19.85 4.78
N ASN A 108 8.04 -19.38 3.62
CA ASN A 108 8.08 -20.13 2.36
C ASN A 108 8.81 -19.31 1.28
N LEU A 109 9.34 -19.99 0.26
CA LEU A 109 10.10 -19.36 -0.83
C LEU A 109 9.30 -18.28 -1.60
N PRO A 110 8.02 -18.50 -1.99
CA PRO A 110 7.24 -17.45 -2.66
C PRO A 110 7.13 -16.16 -1.85
N THR A 111 6.91 -16.22 -0.54
CA THR A 111 6.85 -15.06 0.35
C THR A 111 8.17 -14.27 0.36
N GLY A 112 9.30 -14.98 0.42
CA GLY A 112 10.63 -14.37 0.32
C GLY A 112 10.85 -13.67 -1.02
N LEU A 113 10.56 -14.33 -2.14
CA LEU A 113 10.71 -13.77 -3.48
C LEU A 113 9.84 -12.53 -3.70
N LEU A 114 8.57 -12.57 -3.27
CA LEU A 114 7.65 -11.43 -3.35
C LEU A 114 8.16 -10.24 -2.50
N SER A 115 8.79 -10.50 -1.35
CA SER A 115 9.34 -9.44 -0.50
C SER A 115 10.56 -8.76 -1.15
N VAL A 116 11.47 -9.51 -1.75
CA VAL A 116 12.58 -8.97 -2.54
C VAL A 116 12.05 -8.15 -3.72
N PHE A 117 11.11 -8.70 -4.48
CA PHE A 117 10.47 -8.00 -5.59
C PHE A 117 9.84 -6.67 -5.14
N SER A 118 9.14 -6.68 -3.99
CA SER A 118 8.52 -5.47 -3.43
C SER A 118 9.55 -4.35 -3.16
N ILE A 119 10.69 -4.68 -2.51
CA ILE A 119 11.76 -3.70 -2.25
C ILE A 119 12.31 -3.14 -3.55
N LEU A 120 12.71 -4.03 -4.47
CA LEU A 120 13.36 -3.63 -5.72
C LEU A 120 12.42 -2.78 -6.59
N PHE A 121 11.17 -3.21 -6.71
CA PHE A 121 10.22 -2.53 -7.57
C PHE A 121 9.82 -1.16 -7.00
N TYR A 122 9.61 -1.07 -5.68
CA TYR A 122 9.30 0.20 -5.02
C TYR A 122 10.47 1.18 -5.09
N ALA A 123 11.69 0.74 -4.76
CA ALA A 123 12.85 1.62 -4.69
C ALA A 123 13.37 2.02 -6.08
N PHE A 124 13.48 1.07 -7.01
CA PHE A 124 14.22 1.30 -8.27
C PHE A 124 13.33 1.45 -9.51
N ALA A 125 12.07 1.01 -9.47
CA ALA A 125 11.14 1.27 -10.56
C ALA A 125 10.22 2.46 -10.25
N TYR A 126 9.44 2.38 -9.16
CA TYR A 126 8.46 3.40 -8.82
C TYR A 126 9.10 4.74 -8.42
N THR A 127 10.10 4.73 -7.53
CA THR A 127 10.67 5.97 -6.96
C THR A 127 11.26 6.89 -8.03
N PRO A 128 12.09 6.44 -8.97
CA PRO A 128 12.61 7.30 -10.04
C PRO A 128 11.52 7.80 -11.00
N LEU A 129 10.51 6.96 -11.26
CA LEU A 129 9.46 7.23 -12.24
C LEU A 129 8.55 8.40 -11.85
N LYS A 130 8.43 8.73 -10.55
CA LYS A 130 7.63 9.85 -10.05
C LYS A 130 7.97 11.21 -10.68
N ARG A 131 9.21 11.39 -11.14
CA ARG A 131 9.65 12.61 -11.82
C ARG A 131 9.40 12.59 -13.32
N ILE A 132 9.23 11.41 -13.88
CA ILE A 132 9.21 11.21 -15.34
C ILE A 132 7.77 11.26 -15.86
N SER A 133 6.84 10.56 -15.19
CA SER A 133 5.50 10.39 -15.73
C SER A 133 4.47 10.06 -14.65
N PRO A 134 3.20 10.49 -14.82
CA PRO A 134 2.06 10.04 -14.02
C PRO A 134 1.87 8.52 -13.97
N ILE A 135 2.42 7.77 -14.94
CA ILE A 135 2.41 6.30 -14.95
C ILE A 135 3.09 5.71 -13.70
N ALA A 136 3.89 6.51 -12.99
CA ALA A 136 4.46 6.14 -11.71
C ALA A 136 3.41 5.59 -10.73
N VAL A 137 2.18 6.12 -10.74
CA VAL A 137 1.12 5.63 -9.84
C VAL A 137 0.71 4.20 -10.19
N PHE A 138 0.64 3.85 -11.49
CA PHE A 138 0.36 2.48 -11.96
C PHE A 138 1.50 1.53 -11.57
N VAL A 139 2.74 1.94 -11.81
CA VAL A 139 3.92 1.15 -11.44
C VAL A 139 3.99 1.00 -9.92
N GLY A 140 3.74 2.06 -9.16
CA GLY A 140 3.71 2.04 -7.69
C GLY A 140 2.55 1.23 -7.09
N ALA A 141 1.46 1.05 -7.84
CA ALA A 141 0.34 0.22 -7.41
C ALA A 141 0.71 -1.27 -7.32
N ILE A 142 1.70 -1.74 -8.09
CA ILE A 142 2.17 -3.12 -8.03
C ILE A 142 2.79 -3.42 -6.65
N PRO A 143 3.90 -2.78 -6.22
CA PRO A 143 4.48 -3.06 -4.91
C PRO A 143 3.54 -2.67 -3.75
N GLY A 144 2.68 -1.68 -3.94
CA GLY A 144 1.69 -1.28 -2.95
C GLY A 144 0.56 -2.28 -2.76
N ALA A 145 0.28 -3.17 -3.73
CA ALA A 145 -0.71 -4.24 -3.61
C ALA A 145 -0.09 -5.58 -3.16
N LEU A 146 1.24 -5.68 -3.07
CA LEU A 146 1.90 -6.90 -2.62
C LEU A 146 1.67 -7.25 -1.13
N PRO A 147 1.51 -6.31 -0.19
CA PRO A 147 1.36 -6.67 1.22
C PRO A 147 0.27 -7.69 1.51
N PRO A 148 -1.00 -7.54 1.06
CA PRO A 148 -2.01 -8.56 1.28
C PRO A 148 -1.72 -9.88 0.54
N LEU A 149 -1.09 -9.82 -0.64
CA LEU A 149 -0.65 -11.02 -1.35
C LEU A 149 0.42 -11.77 -0.54
N ILE A 150 1.46 -11.05 -0.08
CA ILE A 150 2.55 -11.60 0.74
C ILE A 150 1.98 -12.21 2.03
N GLY A 151 1.06 -11.50 2.69
CA GLY A 151 0.42 -12.00 3.92
C GLY A 151 -0.33 -13.30 3.68
N TYR A 152 -1.20 -13.34 2.66
CA TYR A 152 -1.95 -14.54 2.33
C TYR A 152 -1.02 -15.72 1.97
N VAL A 153 -0.04 -15.50 1.10
CA VAL A 153 0.92 -16.53 0.68
C VAL A 153 1.77 -17.02 1.85
N ALA A 154 2.12 -16.15 2.79
CA ALA A 154 2.83 -16.55 4.01
C ALA A 154 2.00 -17.49 4.90
N GLY A 155 0.67 -17.29 4.95
CA GLY A 155 -0.25 -18.15 5.71
C GLY A 155 -0.66 -19.43 4.98
N PHE A 156 -0.83 -19.38 3.64
CA PHE A 156 -1.36 -20.47 2.82
C PHE A 156 -0.28 -21.32 2.14
N GLY A 157 0.88 -20.73 1.84
CA GLY A 157 2.04 -21.41 1.25
C GLY A 157 2.21 -21.23 -0.26
N LYS A 158 1.19 -20.79 -1.00
CA LYS A 158 1.24 -20.58 -2.46
C LYS A 158 0.34 -19.43 -2.91
N VAL A 159 0.54 -18.99 -4.16
CA VAL A 159 -0.36 -18.04 -4.83
C VAL A 159 -1.52 -18.82 -5.44
N ASP A 160 -2.75 -18.44 -5.09
CA ASP A 160 -3.99 -18.99 -5.64
C ASP A 160 -4.98 -17.86 -6.00
N GLU A 161 -6.23 -18.20 -6.29
CA GLU A 161 -7.27 -17.22 -6.64
C GLU A 161 -7.54 -16.22 -5.52
N VAL A 162 -7.56 -16.65 -4.26
CA VAL A 162 -7.78 -15.74 -3.11
C VAL A 162 -6.64 -14.74 -2.99
N ALA A 163 -5.40 -15.20 -3.16
CA ALA A 163 -4.22 -14.34 -3.21
C ALA A 163 -4.34 -13.26 -4.30
N LEU A 164 -4.81 -13.63 -5.49
CA LEU A 164 -5.03 -12.69 -6.60
C LEU A 164 -6.20 -11.74 -6.36
N ILE A 165 -7.25 -12.19 -5.69
CA ILE A 165 -8.40 -11.36 -5.31
C ILE A 165 -7.97 -10.27 -4.32
N VAL A 166 -7.27 -10.62 -3.24
CA VAL A 166 -6.82 -9.61 -2.25
C VAL A 166 -5.81 -8.62 -2.85
N PHE A 167 -4.93 -9.11 -3.74
CA PHE A 167 -4.06 -8.26 -4.52
C PHE A 167 -4.87 -7.30 -5.42
N GLY A 168 -5.83 -7.83 -6.17
CA GLY A 168 -6.65 -7.07 -7.12
C GLY A 168 -7.48 -5.97 -6.45
N ILE A 169 -8.09 -6.25 -5.30
CA ILE A 169 -8.83 -5.25 -4.52
C ILE A 169 -7.90 -4.12 -4.10
N GLN A 170 -6.75 -4.44 -3.53
CA GLN A 170 -5.79 -3.41 -3.10
C GLN A 170 -5.17 -2.67 -4.28
N PHE A 171 -4.90 -3.35 -5.39
CA PHE A 171 -4.35 -2.74 -6.60
C PHE A 171 -5.29 -1.69 -7.19
N VAL A 172 -6.59 -2.00 -7.31
CA VAL A 172 -7.57 -1.04 -7.84
C VAL A 172 -7.86 0.08 -6.83
N TRP A 173 -7.98 -0.25 -5.53
CA TRP A 173 -8.20 0.73 -4.47
C TRP A 173 -7.13 1.82 -4.41
N GLN A 174 -5.89 1.48 -4.73
CA GLN A 174 -4.80 2.44 -4.65
C GLN A 174 -4.93 3.63 -5.61
N PHE A 175 -5.54 3.46 -6.77
CA PHE A 175 -5.65 4.56 -7.74
C PHE A 175 -6.43 5.75 -7.17
N PRO A 176 -7.71 5.62 -6.76
CA PRO A 176 -8.43 6.74 -6.17
C PRO A 176 -7.78 7.23 -4.88
N HIS A 177 -7.15 6.35 -4.09
CA HIS A 177 -6.41 6.71 -2.88
C HIS A 177 -5.21 7.62 -3.18
N PHE A 178 -4.30 7.19 -4.06
CA PHE A 178 -3.12 7.98 -4.40
C PHE A 178 -3.45 9.26 -5.14
N TRP A 179 -4.45 9.25 -6.03
CA TRP A 179 -4.84 10.46 -6.73
C TRP A 179 -5.54 11.47 -5.81
N ALA A 180 -6.30 11.02 -4.82
CA ALA A 180 -6.84 11.90 -3.79
C ALA A 180 -5.72 12.56 -2.96
N ILE A 181 -4.69 11.79 -2.55
CA ILE A 181 -3.49 12.33 -1.89
C ILE A 181 -2.77 13.31 -2.82
N ALA A 182 -2.50 12.91 -4.07
CA ALA A 182 -1.81 13.75 -5.04
C ALA A 182 -2.56 15.06 -5.28
N TRP A 183 -3.90 15.02 -5.33
CA TRP A 183 -4.73 16.21 -5.44
C TRP A 183 -4.54 17.17 -4.26
N VAL A 184 -4.53 16.65 -3.04
CA VAL A 184 -4.38 17.47 -1.82
C VAL A 184 -3.01 18.11 -1.73
N VAL A 185 -1.94 17.38 -2.10
CA VAL A 185 -0.53 17.83 -1.94
C VAL A 185 0.16 18.22 -3.24
N ASP A 186 -0.60 18.46 -4.32
CA ASP A 186 -0.09 18.76 -5.67
C ASP A 186 0.90 19.94 -5.69
N ASP A 187 0.61 20.99 -4.91
CA ASP A 187 1.47 22.16 -4.85
C ASP A 187 2.84 21.86 -4.23
N ASP A 188 2.89 20.96 -3.23
CA ASP A 188 4.13 20.50 -2.61
C ASP A 188 4.90 19.54 -3.56
N TYR A 189 4.18 18.68 -4.29
CA TYR A 189 4.76 17.79 -5.28
C TYR A 189 5.40 18.53 -6.47
N LYS A 190 4.79 19.62 -6.92
CA LYS A 190 5.34 20.45 -7.99
C LYS A 190 6.70 21.06 -7.63
N LEU A 191 6.96 21.36 -6.35
CA LEU A 191 8.27 21.85 -5.90
C LEU A 191 9.39 20.84 -6.17
N ALA A 192 9.08 19.54 -6.12
CA ALA A 192 10.02 18.47 -6.43
C ALA A 192 9.94 17.98 -7.89
N GLY A 193 9.11 18.60 -8.73
CA GLY A 193 8.90 18.21 -10.12
C GLY A 193 8.07 16.93 -10.29
N PHE A 194 7.36 16.46 -9.26
CA PHE A 194 6.50 15.28 -9.33
C PHE A 194 5.17 15.60 -10.03
N ARG A 195 4.74 14.65 -10.90
CA ARG A 195 3.47 14.73 -11.63
C ARG A 195 2.70 13.43 -11.42
N LEU A 196 1.98 13.33 -10.29
CA LEU A 196 1.32 12.08 -9.88
C LEU A 196 -0.18 12.04 -10.19
N LEU A 197 -0.80 13.17 -10.54
CA LEU A 197 -2.17 13.19 -11.06
C LEU A 197 -2.19 12.63 -12.49
N PRO A 198 -3.26 11.92 -12.93
CA PRO A 198 -3.33 11.27 -14.23
C PRO A 198 -2.99 12.17 -15.43
N THR A 199 -3.46 13.40 -15.42
CA THR A 199 -3.18 14.41 -16.46
C THR A 199 -2.01 15.33 -16.09
N GLY A 200 -1.34 15.08 -14.94
CA GLY A 200 -0.29 15.94 -14.39
C GLY A 200 -0.79 17.19 -13.65
N LYS A 201 -2.10 17.41 -13.54
CA LYS A 201 -2.69 18.59 -12.90
C LYS A 201 -4.07 18.30 -12.29
N ARG A 202 -4.56 19.23 -11.45
CA ARG A 202 -5.93 19.22 -10.91
C ARG A 202 -6.91 19.69 -11.97
N ASP A 203 -7.49 18.75 -12.74
CA ASP A 203 -8.46 19.04 -13.79
C ASP A 203 -9.57 17.99 -13.86
N VAL A 204 -10.51 18.19 -14.80
CA VAL A 204 -11.61 17.25 -15.05
C VAL A 204 -11.08 15.86 -15.39
N GLY A 205 -10.03 15.76 -16.20
CA GLY A 205 -9.46 14.49 -16.63
C GLY A 205 -8.97 13.68 -15.42
N SER A 206 -8.18 14.28 -14.52
CA SER A 206 -7.72 13.63 -13.29
C SER A 206 -8.90 13.21 -12.39
N ALA A 207 -9.96 14.01 -12.30
CA ALA A 207 -11.15 13.67 -11.52
C ALA A 207 -11.94 12.51 -12.17
N VAL A 208 -12.05 12.47 -13.50
CA VAL A 208 -12.69 11.37 -14.25
C VAL A 208 -11.93 10.07 -14.04
N PHE A 209 -10.61 10.05 -14.17
CA PHE A 209 -9.81 8.85 -13.90
C PHE A 209 -10.01 8.35 -12.47
N THR A 210 -10.04 9.27 -11.48
CA THR A 210 -10.31 8.93 -10.08
C THR A 210 -11.70 8.30 -9.91
N PHE A 211 -12.73 8.87 -10.55
CA PHE A 211 -14.09 8.35 -10.50
C PHE A 211 -14.20 6.97 -11.16
N ILE A 212 -13.65 6.82 -12.38
CA ILE A 212 -13.70 5.54 -13.13
C ILE A 212 -12.98 4.43 -12.34
N SER A 213 -11.81 4.69 -11.77
CA SER A 213 -11.10 3.70 -10.96
C SER A 213 -11.88 3.29 -9.71
N THR A 214 -12.60 4.24 -9.10
CA THR A 214 -13.49 3.94 -7.96
C THR A 214 -14.72 3.15 -8.40
N LEU A 215 -15.26 3.42 -9.60
CA LEU A 215 -16.36 2.65 -10.19
C LEU A 215 -15.93 1.19 -10.45
N ILE A 216 -14.73 0.97 -10.98
CA ILE A 216 -14.16 -0.37 -11.20
C ILE A 216 -13.94 -1.10 -9.86
N LEU A 217 -13.61 -0.39 -8.78
CA LEU A 217 -13.42 -0.99 -7.47
C LEU A 217 -14.71 -1.64 -6.94
N VAL A 218 -15.89 -1.15 -7.32
CA VAL A 218 -17.17 -1.72 -6.85
C VAL A 218 -17.29 -3.21 -7.19
N PRO A 219 -17.25 -3.66 -8.46
CA PRO A 219 -17.31 -5.09 -8.78
C PRO A 219 -16.07 -5.85 -8.28
N VAL A 220 -14.88 -5.25 -8.31
CA VAL A 220 -13.65 -5.91 -7.84
C VAL A 220 -13.71 -6.24 -6.34
N SER A 221 -14.30 -5.38 -5.52
CA SER A 221 -14.46 -5.62 -4.08
C SER A 221 -15.48 -6.72 -3.76
N LEU A 222 -16.34 -7.09 -4.70
CA LEU A 222 -17.31 -8.17 -4.55
C LEU A 222 -16.76 -9.54 -4.97
N LEU A 223 -15.56 -9.63 -5.55
CA LEU A 223 -14.97 -10.88 -6.00
C LEU A 223 -14.91 -11.97 -4.90
N PRO A 224 -14.61 -11.66 -3.61
CA PRO A 224 -14.66 -12.67 -2.56
C PRO A 224 -16.02 -13.37 -2.44
N THR A 225 -17.10 -12.61 -2.60
CA THR A 225 -18.48 -13.16 -2.54
C THR A 225 -18.87 -13.85 -3.84
N ILE A 226 -18.52 -13.28 -5.00
CA ILE A 226 -18.83 -13.84 -6.33
C ILE A 226 -18.17 -15.20 -6.52
N TYR A 227 -16.94 -15.37 -6.06
CA TYR A 227 -16.19 -16.64 -6.13
C TYR A 227 -16.43 -17.56 -4.91
N HIS A 228 -17.40 -17.23 -4.04
CA HIS A 228 -17.77 -18.01 -2.86
C HIS A 228 -16.64 -18.22 -1.84
N TYR A 229 -15.65 -17.32 -1.79
CA TYR A 229 -14.63 -17.29 -0.73
C TYR A 229 -15.08 -16.55 0.51
N GLY A 230 -16.06 -15.66 0.39
CA GLY A 230 -16.73 -14.96 1.48
C GLY A 230 -18.25 -15.09 1.34
N GLY A 231 -18.97 -14.89 2.45
CA GLY A 231 -20.42 -14.94 2.50
C GLY A 231 -21.08 -13.59 2.21
N TYR A 232 -22.33 -13.47 2.66
CA TYR A 232 -23.14 -12.25 2.43
C TYR A 232 -22.64 -11.03 3.19
N TRP A 233 -21.96 -11.22 4.33
CA TRP A 233 -21.47 -10.11 5.14
C TRP A 233 -20.35 -9.34 4.44
N VAL A 234 -19.35 -10.04 3.91
CA VAL A 234 -18.27 -9.37 3.16
C VAL A 234 -18.83 -8.70 1.90
N GLY A 235 -19.79 -9.35 1.20
CA GLY A 235 -20.43 -8.75 0.03
C GLY A 235 -21.19 -7.47 0.36
N GLY A 236 -22.04 -7.50 1.39
CA GLY A 236 -22.82 -6.34 1.82
C GLY A 236 -21.98 -5.18 2.30
N VAL A 237 -20.97 -5.45 3.16
CA VAL A 237 -20.07 -4.40 3.67
C VAL A 237 -19.18 -3.83 2.55
N SER A 238 -18.63 -4.70 1.68
CA SER A 238 -17.80 -4.25 0.54
C SER A 238 -18.60 -3.38 -0.41
N LEU A 239 -19.85 -3.75 -0.71
CA LEU A 239 -20.75 -2.95 -1.55
C LEU A 239 -21.04 -1.59 -0.90
N ALA A 240 -21.44 -1.57 0.38
CA ALA A 240 -21.74 -0.34 1.10
C ALA A 240 -20.52 0.60 1.15
N CYS A 241 -19.33 0.08 1.51
CA CYS A 241 -18.09 0.86 1.53
C CYS A 241 -17.75 1.39 0.13
N SER A 242 -17.90 0.57 -0.93
CA SER A 242 -17.62 0.96 -2.30
C SER A 242 -18.55 2.05 -2.81
N LEU A 243 -19.85 1.98 -2.47
CA LEU A 243 -20.83 3.01 -2.86
C LEU A 243 -20.55 4.35 -2.14
N VAL A 244 -20.18 4.32 -0.85
CA VAL A 244 -19.77 5.52 -0.13
C VAL A 244 -18.49 6.12 -0.77
N PHE A 245 -17.52 5.26 -1.10
CA PHE A 245 -16.27 5.71 -1.71
C PHE A 245 -16.50 6.27 -3.11
N LEU A 246 -17.39 5.65 -3.90
CA LEU A 246 -17.82 6.13 -5.22
C LEU A 246 -18.54 7.49 -5.12
N TYR A 247 -19.40 7.68 -4.12
CA TYR A 247 -20.04 8.97 -3.86
C TYR A 247 -19.00 10.05 -3.56
N LEU A 248 -17.97 9.76 -2.76
CA LEU A 248 -16.90 10.72 -2.48
C LEU A 248 -16.07 11.06 -3.73
N ALA A 249 -15.84 10.08 -4.61
CA ALA A 249 -15.17 10.29 -5.90
C ALA A 249 -16.05 11.12 -6.86
N LEU A 250 -17.37 10.90 -6.86
CA LEU A 250 -18.32 11.73 -7.60
C LEU A 250 -18.30 13.18 -7.11
N MET A 251 -18.25 13.40 -5.78
CA MET A 251 -18.14 14.75 -5.24
C MET A 251 -16.84 15.45 -5.68
N LEU A 252 -15.73 14.72 -5.76
CA LEU A 252 -14.49 15.27 -6.32
C LEU A 252 -14.64 15.60 -7.81
N LEU A 253 -15.29 14.73 -8.58
CA LEU A 253 -15.54 14.98 -10.02
C LEU A 253 -16.40 16.23 -10.25
N LEU A 254 -17.42 16.44 -9.44
CA LEU A 254 -18.34 17.59 -9.59
C LEU A 254 -17.71 18.90 -9.09
N LYS A 255 -17.06 18.89 -7.94
CA LYS A 255 -16.54 20.10 -7.26
C LYS A 255 -15.12 20.44 -7.64
N ARG A 256 -14.27 19.45 -7.88
CA ARG A 256 -12.84 19.57 -8.25
C ARG A 256 -12.03 20.43 -7.26
N ASP A 257 -12.38 20.38 -5.98
CA ASP A 257 -11.79 21.15 -4.91
C ASP A 257 -10.97 20.29 -3.92
N ILE A 258 -10.09 20.92 -3.16
CA ILE A 258 -9.26 20.27 -2.15
C ILE A 258 -10.09 19.63 -1.02
N PRO A 259 -11.18 20.26 -0.50
CA PRO A 259 -12.03 19.65 0.51
C PRO A 259 -12.64 18.30 0.05
N SER A 260 -13.12 18.19 -1.18
CA SER A 260 -13.65 16.94 -1.72
C SER A 260 -12.57 15.88 -1.89
N ALA A 261 -11.39 16.25 -2.39
CA ALA A 261 -10.23 15.35 -2.47
C ALA A 261 -9.79 14.86 -1.07
N ARG A 262 -9.83 15.73 -0.07
CA ARG A 262 -9.48 15.36 1.31
C ARG A 262 -10.49 14.39 1.92
N LYS A 263 -11.78 14.57 1.66
CA LYS A 263 -12.83 13.61 2.09
C LYS A 263 -12.62 12.25 1.44
N LEU A 264 -12.35 12.21 0.14
CA LEU A 264 -12.03 10.98 -0.59
C LEU A 264 -10.79 10.30 -0.01
N MET A 265 -9.72 11.06 0.24
CA MET A 265 -8.50 10.55 0.86
C MET A 265 -8.77 9.91 2.23
N PHE A 266 -9.53 10.56 3.11
CA PHE A 266 -9.87 9.98 4.41
C PHE A 266 -10.81 8.78 4.28
N GLY A 267 -11.80 8.84 3.38
CA GLY A 267 -12.66 7.68 3.07
C GLY A 267 -11.86 6.45 2.65
N SER A 268 -10.80 6.64 1.86
CA SER A 268 -9.93 5.56 1.43
C SER A 268 -9.17 4.89 2.59
N PHE A 269 -8.78 5.64 3.63
CA PHE A 269 -8.10 5.07 4.81
C PHE A 269 -8.99 4.12 5.62
N PHE A 270 -10.30 4.35 5.61
CA PHE A 270 -11.26 3.47 6.29
C PHE A 270 -11.69 2.30 5.41
N TYR A 271 -11.80 2.49 4.11
CA TYR A 271 -12.28 1.51 3.16
C TYR A 271 -11.53 0.17 3.27
N LEU A 272 -10.21 0.21 3.08
CA LEU A 272 -9.41 -0.99 2.96
C LEU A 272 -9.38 -1.84 4.26
N PRO A 273 -9.11 -1.26 5.46
CA PRO A 273 -9.16 -2.04 6.69
C PRO A 273 -10.53 -2.66 6.97
N VAL A 274 -11.62 -1.93 6.69
CA VAL A 274 -12.98 -2.44 6.92
C VAL A 274 -13.29 -3.63 6.02
N VAL A 275 -12.98 -3.52 4.72
CA VAL A 275 -13.21 -4.60 3.75
C VAL A 275 -12.34 -5.83 4.08
N GLN A 276 -11.06 -5.63 4.42
CA GLN A 276 -10.16 -6.74 4.76
C GLN A 276 -10.55 -7.44 6.06
N LEU A 277 -10.93 -6.69 7.10
CA LEU A 277 -11.38 -7.28 8.37
C LEU A 277 -12.71 -8.03 8.20
N MET A 278 -13.63 -7.49 7.40
CA MET A 278 -14.89 -8.18 7.11
C MET A 278 -14.63 -9.45 6.30
N PHE A 279 -13.67 -9.43 5.36
CA PHE A 279 -13.30 -10.63 4.61
C PHE A 279 -12.69 -11.70 5.55
N LEU A 280 -11.83 -11.31 6.49
CA LEU A 280 -11.31 -12.23 7.50
C LEU A 280 -12.43 -12.83 8.36
N PHE A 281 -13.38 -11.99 8.79
CA PHE A 281 -14.51 -12.42 9.63
C PHE A 281 -15.39 -13.44 8.92
N ASP A 282 -15.72 -13.17 7.65
CA ASP A 282 -16.70 -13.92 6.85
C ASP A 282 -16.03 -14.94 5.90
N PHE A 283 -14.71 -15.15 6.00
CA PHE A 283 -13.99 -16.06 5.14
C PHE A 283 -14.47 -17.51 5.36
N LEU A 284 -15.01 -18.08 4.31
CA LEU A 284 -15.43 -19.47 4.26
C LEU A 284 -14.23 -20.29 3.81
N GLY A 285 -13.47 -20.90 4.74
CA GLY A 285 -12.42 -21.84 4.39
C GLY A 285 -13.00 -22.99 3.54
N LYS A 286 -12.33 -23.34 2.45
CA LYS A 286 -12.63 -24.53 1.66
C LYS A 286 -11.81 -25.71 2.16
#